data_7b09c35b96552e69677e0e4d7da73a3b
#
_entry.id   7b09c35b96552e69677e0e4d7da73a3b
#
_cell.length_a   1.000
_cell.length_b   1.000
_cell.length_c   1.000
_cell.angle_alpha   90.00
_cell.angle_beta   90.00
_cell.angle_gamma   90.00
#
_symmetry.space_group_name_H-M   'P 1'
#
loop_
_entity.id
_entity.type
_entity.pdbx_description
1 polymer ?
#
loop_
_entity_poly.entity_id
_entity_poly.type
_entity_poly.pdbx_seq_one_letter_code
_entity_poly.pdbx_strand_id
1 'polypeptide(L)'
;MVSCFAVGLPSSGTCIQRFVDRLNSWRRIALAKLWGELSMASSVWSGYLTFGLISMPVRLFSGARSSSISFNMLHRDDLHRIKQQLYCPHDNRVVERSEIVKGYEFRKDEYVVIEPEEIKKIEPKTAKTMEILEFVKAVEVDPVYFESSYYMMPEEAGRRPYALLTKALEESKYVAIAKLTMHNREYTVFLRPYNGGMTLHTMYYKEEVRQVEGYGRPDVELKDAEVKVAHQLIEALADKWDPEKYHDTFQENLKQLIEAKLEGREVAAVEKPKKLAPVVDLMAALKQSLADMEGRKKPAATATRGGEPAAAASTGKSRRSKG
;
A
#
# COMPACT_ATOMS: atom_id res chain seq x y z
N MET A 1 18.24 -75.83 18.33
CA MET A 1 17.35 -74.76 18.75
C MET A 1 17.86 -73.45 18.16
N VAL A 2 17.28 -73.03 17.04
CA VAL A 2 17.65 -71.76 16.36
C VAL A 2 16.40 -70.93 16.35
N SER A 3 16.51 -69.79 17.08
CA SER A 3 15.40 -68.85 17.23
C SER A 3 15.43 -67.83 16.06
N CYS A 4 14.40 -67.79 15.23
CA CYS A 4 14.19 -66.79 14.18
C CYS A 4 13.71 -65.49 14.81
N PHE A 5 14.49 -64.41 14.70
CA PHE A 5 14.03 -63.05 14.93
C PHE A 5 13.38 -62.51 13.64
N ALA A 6 12.09 -62.31 13.67
CA ALA A 6 11.36 -61.59 12.62
C ALA A 6 11.53 -60.09 12.79
N VAL A 7 12.25 -59.44 11.86
CA VAL A 7 12.35 -57.99 11.76
C VAL A 7 11.12 -57.49 11.00
N GLY A 8 10.20 -56.84 11.72
CA GLY A 8 9.03 -56.19 11.14
C GLY A 8 9.44 -54.95 10.29
N LEU A 9 9.13 -54.99 9.00
CA LEU A 9 9.25 -53.88 8.09
C LEU A 9 8.15 -52.82 8.43
N PRO A 10 8.48 -51.52 8.57
CA PRO A 10 7.45 -50.48 8.75
C PRO A 10 6.66 -50.30 7.46
N SER A 11 5.34 -50.31 7.57
CA SER A 11 4.39 -50.12 6.48
C SER A 11 4.64 -48.82 5.75
N SER A 12 4.82 -48.88 4.44
CA SER A 12 5.14 -47.80 3.50
C SER A 12 4.12 -46.64 3.45
N GLY A 13 2.98 -46.76 4.15
CA GLY A 13 1.94 -45.72 4.21
C GLY A 13 2.25 -44.50 5.05
N THR A 14 3.07 -44.65 6.11
CA THR A 14 3.35 -43.54 7.05
C THR A 14 4.40 -42.54 6.52
N CYS A 15 5.26 -42.93 5.59
CA CYS A 15 6.28 -42.05 5.02
C CYS A 15 5.67 -41.11 3.97
N ILE A 16 4.77 -41.61 3.12
CA ILE A 16 4.09 -40.82 2.10
C ILE A 16 3.14 -39.81 2.76
N GLN A 17 2.43 -40.20 3.80
CA GLN A 17 1.49 -39.31 4.51
C GLN A 17 2.24 -38.16 5.17
N ARG A 18 3.39 -38.40 5.82
CA ARG A 18 4.24 -37.35 6.40
C ARG A 18 4.85 -36.42 5.35
N PHE A 19 5.12 -36.91 4.16
CA PHE A 19 5.60 -36.09 3.05
C PHE A 19 4.52 -35.18 2.50
N VAL A 20 3.31 -35.69 2.31
CA VAL A 20 2.12 -34.94 1.89
C VAL A 20 1.72 -33.90 2.93
N ASP A 21 1.74 -34.25 4.21
CA ASP A 21 1.42 -33.31 5.31
C ASP A 21 2.48 -32.19 5.41
N ARG A 22 3.75 -32.52 5.16
CA ARG A 22 4.83 -31.53 5.10
C ARG A 22 4.67 -30.58 3.92
N LEU A 23 4.34 -31.07 2.73
CA LEU A 23 4.04 -30.26 1.55
C LEU A 23 2.81 -29.36 1.78
N ASN A 24 1.75 -29.87 2.38
CA ASN A 24 0.55 -29.09 2.71
C ASN A 24 0.84 -28.02 3.79
N SER A 25 1.68 -28.31 4.75
CA SER A 25 2.12 -27.34 5.76
C SER A 25 2.96 -26.22 5.15
N TRP A 26 3.88 -26.55 4.23
CA TRP A 26 4.67 -25.56 3.48
C TRP A 26 3.80 -24.70 2.55
N ARG A 27 2.80 -25.31 1.91
CA ARG A 27 1.81 -24.56 1.11
C ARG A 27 1.01 -23.58 1.96
N ARG A 28 0.54 -23.97 3.15
CA ARG A 28 -0.16 -23.08 4.09
C ARG A 28 0.72 -21.95 4.56
N ILE A 29 1.99 -22.20 4.87
CA ILE A 29 2.96 -21.18 5.29
C ILE A 29 3.28 -20.22 4.13
N ALA A 30 3.43 -20.72 2.90
CA ALA A 30 3.67 -19.89 1.73
C ALA A 30 2.46 -19.01 1.39
N LEU A 31 1.25 -19.55 1.47
CA LEU A 31 -0.01 -18.82 1.25
C LEU A 31 -0.25 -17.78 2.36
N ALA A 32 0.01 -18.11 3.63
CA ALA A 32 -0.13 -17.17 4.73
C ALA A 32 0.84 -15.95 4.57
N LYS A 33 2.06 -16.17 4.08
CA LYS A 33 2.99 -15.09 3.73
C LYS A 33 2.54 -14.24 2.54
N LEU A 34 1.82 -14.82 1.58
CA LEU A 34 1.26 -14.12 0.43
C LEU A 34 0.04 -13.26 0.80
N TRP A 35 -0.74 -13.69 1.79
CA TRP A 35 -1.97 -12.99 2.23
C TRP A 35 -1.75 -11.99 3.36
N GLY A 36 -0.51 -11.75 3.76
CA GLY A 36 -0.14 -10.74 4.75
C GLY A 36 -0.80 -11.01 6.09
N GLU A 37 -0.17 -11.84 6.93
CA GLU A 37 -0.52 -11.88 8.36
C GLU A 37 -0.51 -10.45 8.90
N LEU A 38 -1.58 -10.07 9.62
CA LEU A 38 -1.63 -8.86 10.44
C LEU A 38 -0.51 -8.97 11.49
N SER A 39 0.70 -8.60 11.09
CA SER A 39 1.79 -8.42 12.05
C SER A 39 1.40 -7.25 12.93
N MET A 40 1.29 -7.49 14.24
CA MET A 40 1.11 -6.42 15.20
C MET A 40 2.17 -5.35 14.93
N ALA A 41 1.73 -4.15 14.57
CA ALA A 41 2.62 -3.07 14.18
C ALA A 41 3.56 -2.76 15.35
N SER A 42 4.87 -2.97 15.17
CA SER A 42 5.86 -2.52 16.13
C SER A 42 5.90 -0.99 16.13
N SER A 43 6.06 -0.37 17.31
CA SER A 43 6.24 1.08 17.38
C SER A 43 7.53 1.48 16.68
N VAL A 44 7.45 2.50 15.83
CA VAL A 44 8.57 3.06 15.08
C VAL A 44 9.34 4.06 15.94
N TRP A 45 8.62 4.77 16.81
CA TRP A 45 9.17 5.77 17.71
C TRP A 45 8.36 5.82 19.01
N SER A 46 9.01 6.14 20.12
CA SER A 46 8.40 6.39 21.41
C SER A 46 9.06 7.57 22.11
N GLY A 47 8.27 8.44 22.73
CA GLY A 47 8.76 9.64 23.37
C GLY A 47 7.62 10.49 23.94
N TYR A 48 7.89 11.77 24.11
CA TYR A 48 6.95 12.71 24.72
C TYR A 48 6.49 13.74 23.69
N LEU A 49 5.17 13.91 23.56
CA LEU A 49 4.60 15.06 22.88
C LEU A 49 4.44 16.18 23.90
N THR A 50 5.03 17.34 23.60
CA THR A 50 4.98 18.53 24.46
C THR A 50 4.14 19.64 23.83
N PHE A 51 3.28 20.22 24.63
CA PHE A 51 2.40 21.33 24.28
C PHE A 51 2.35 22.32 25.44
N GLY A 52 3.09 23.40 25.33
CA GLY A 52 3.31 24.35 26.43
C GLY A 52 3.93 23.63 27.63
N LEU A 53 3.25 23.65 28.77
CA LEU A 53 3.70 22.97 29.99
C LEU A 53 3.22 21.51 30.11
N ILE A 54 2.44 21.03 29.14
CA ILE A 54 1.91 19.68 29.14
C ILE A 54 2.90 18.78 28.38
N SER A 55 3.25 17.65 29.00
CA SER A 55 4.07 16.61 28.39
C SER A 55 3.34 15.27 28.49
N MET A 56 3.16 14.58 27.39
CA MET A 56 2.45 13.32 27.35
C MET A 56 3.25 12.24 26.62
N PRO A 57 3.42 11.04 27.23
CA PRO A 57 4.13 9.94 26.59
C PRO A 57 3.25 9.34 25.47
N VAL A 58 3.84 9.21 24.29
CA VAL A 58 3.18 8.70 23.09
C VAL A 58 4.08 7.73 22.31
N ARG A 59 3.46 6.86 21.52
CA ARG A 59 4.13 5.96 20.57
C ARG A 59 3.59 6.17 19.18
N LEU A 60 4.48 6.07 18.19
CA LEU A 60 4.13 6.16 16.77
C LEU A 60 4.19 4.77 16.13
N PHE A 61 3.19 4.47 15.34
CA PHE A 61 3.07 3.25 14.56
C PHE A 61 2.93 3.63 13.09
N SER A 62 3.58 2.88 12.18
CA SER A 62 3.43 3.14 10.75
C SER A 62 1.96 3.09 10.34
N GLY A 63 1.47 4.17 9.72
CA GLY A 63 0.08 4.28 9.26
C GLY A 63 -0.19 3.52 7.96
N ALA A 64 0.84 3.35 7.13
CA ALA A 64 0.77 2.61 5.89
C ALA A 64 2.10 1.90 5.62
N ARG A 65 2.03 0.75 4.99
CA ARG A 65 3.18 0.00 4.52
C ARG A 65 2.88 -0.52 3.12
N SER A 66 3.83 -0.32 2.21
CA SER A 66 3.73 -0.93 0.89
C SER A 66 3.69 -2.45 1.01
N SER A 67 2.67 -3.06 0.42
CA SER A 67 2.49 -4.52 0.37
C SER A 67 2.99 -5.04 -0.98
N SER A 68 4.30 -4.92 -1.25
CA SER A 68 4.91 -5.47 -2.45
C SER A 68 5.44 -6.87 -2.21
N ILE A 69 5.28 -7.75 -3.22
CA ILE A 69 5.88 -9.08 -3.22
C ILE A 69 7.38 -8.93 -3.44
N SER A 70 8.18 -9.39 -2.48
CA SER A 70 9.64 -9.35 -2.57
C SER A 70 10.20 -10.66 -3.14
N PHE A 71 11.13 -10.55 -4.09
CA PHE A 71 11.83 -11.69 -4.67
C PHE A 71 13.27 -11.76 -4.15
N ASN A 72 13.75 -12.98 -3.91
CA ASN A 72 15.16 -13.20 -3.65
C ASN A 72 15.90 -13.42 -4.97
N MET A 73 17.12 -12.92 -5.06
CA MET A 73 18.00 -13.22 -6.18
C MET A 73 18.53 -14.66 -6.03
N LEU A 74 18.33 -15.46 -7.07
CA LEU A 74 18.79 -16.82 -7.12
C LEU A 74 19.79 -16.99 -8.27
N HIS A 75 20.79 -17.84 -8.06
CA HIS A 75 21.67 -18.28 -9.13
C HIS A 75 20.86 -19.18 -10.09
N ARG A 76 21.02 -18.98 -11.40
CA ARG A 76 20.16 -19.62 -12.41
C ARG A 76 20.33 -21.13 -12.45
N ASP A 77 21.56 -21.62 -12.30
CA ASP A 77 21.89 -23.01 -12.56
C ASP A 77 21.53 -23.92 -11.37
N ASP A 78 21.69 -23.43 -10.14
CA ASP A 78 21.51 -24.22 -8.92
C ASP A 78 20.39 -23.71 -8.01
N LEU A 79 19.74 -22.60 -8.37
CA LEU A 79 18.66 -21.94 -7.64
C LEU A 79 19.01 -21.56 -6.18
N HIS A 80 20.31 -21.47 -5.85
CA HIS A 80 20.74 -21.00 -4.55
C HIS A 80 20.64 -19.49 -4.41
N ARG A 81 20.33 -19.04 -3.19
CA ARG A 81 20.22 -17.61 -2.89
C ARG A 81 21.56 -16.92 -2.95
N ILE A 82 21.66 -15.88 -3.77
CA ILE A 82 22.85 -15.03 -3.90
C ILE A 82 22.94 -14.08 -2.69
N LYS A 83 24.17 -13.90 -2.16
CA LYS A 83 24.49 -12.90 -1.15
C LYS A 83 25.36 -11.82 -1.78
N GLN A 84 25.15 -10.56 -1.38
CA GLN A 84 26.01 -9.45 -1.77
C GLN A 84 27.16 -9.30 -0.79
N GLN A 85 28.37 -9.12 -1.31
CA GLN A 85 29.58 -8.81 -0.54
C GLN A 85 30.06 -7.42 -0.93
N LEU A 86 30.58 -6.69 0.04
CA LEU A 86 31.21 -5.38 -0.19
C LEU A 86 32.65 -5.62 -0.64
N TYR A 87 33.00 -5.07 -1.78
CA TYR A 87 34.29 -5.31 -2.41
C TYR A 87 35.04 -3.99 -2.65
N CYS A 88 36.27 -3.91 -2.20
CA CYS A 88 37.16 -2.78 -2.47
C CYS A 88 37.93 -3.02 -3.77
N PRO A 89 37.68 -2.25 -4.83
CA PRO A 89 38.37 -2.43 -6.11
C PRO A 89 39.85 -2.04 -6.05
N HIS A 90 40.25 -1.17 -5.13
CA HIS A 90 41.66 -0.77 -4.96
C HIS A 90 42.49 -1.90 -4.35
N ASP A 91 41.97 -2.51 -3.25
CA ASP A 91 42.67 -3.59 -2.54
C ASP A 91 42.39 -4.98 -3.15
N ASN A 92 41.47 -5.03 -4.11
CA ASN A 92 41.05 -6.27 -4.78
C ASN A 92 40.57 -7.37 -3.81
N ARG A 93 39.84 -6.96 -2.73
CA ARG A 93 39.37 -7.88 -1.67
C ARG A 93 37.94 -7.52 -1.20
N VAL A 94 37.33 -8.50 -0.59
CA VAL A 94 36.06 -8.30 0.15
C VAL A 94 36.41 -7.61 1.47
N VAL A 95 35.65 -6.55 1.80
CA VAL A 95 35.79 -5.75 3.04
C VAL A 95 34.64 -6.01 4.00
N GLU A 96 34.95 -6.08 5.28
CA GLU A 96 33.95 -6.19 6.32
C GLU A 96 33.30 -4.82 6.62
N ARG A 97 32.06 -4.85 7.11
CA ARG A 97 31.34 -3.61 7.47
C ARG A 97 32.03 -2.79 8.55
N SER A 98 32.81 -3.44 9.40
CA SER A 98 33.62 -2.81 10.45
C SER A 98 34.79 -1.97 9.92
N GLU A 99 35.24 -2.25 8.70
CA GLU A 99 36.33 -1.52 8.03
C GLU A 99 35.82 -0.31 7.22
N ILE A 100 34.49 -0.11 7.18
CA ILE A 100 33.88 0.92 6.33
C ILE A 100 33.60 2.17 7.16
N VAL A 101 34.10 3.30 6.71
CA VAL A 101 33.83 4.63 7.24
C VAL A 101 32.91 5.41 6.30
N LYS A 102 32.27 6.47 6.78
CA LYS A 102 31.47 7.36 5.95
C LYS A 102 32.34 8.47 5.39
N GLY A 103 32.33 8.64 4.07
CA GLY A 103 33.03 9.74 3.40
C GLY A 103 32.02 10.68 2.74
N TYR A 104 32.15 11.99 2.96
CA TYR A 104 31.41 13.02 2.22
C TYR A 104 32.29 13.53 1.07
N GLU A 105 31.84 13.33 -0.15
CA GLU A 105 32.55 13.82 -1.35
C GLU A 105 32.27 15.32 -1.52
N PHE A 106 33.30 16.16 -1.32
CA PHE A 106 33.20 17.60 -1.48
C PHE A 106 33.77 18.09 -2.81
N ARG A 107 34.65 17.31 -3.42
CA ARG A 107 35.11 17.44 -4.82
C ARG A 107 35.27 16.05 -5.40
N LYS A 108 35.32 15.95 -6.71
CA LYS A 108 35.48 14.68 -7.41
C LYS A 108 36.68 13.91 -6.86
N ASP A 109 36.44 12.70 -6.36
CA ASP A 109 37.42 11.78 -5.76
C ASP A 109 38.11 12.31 -4.46
N GLU A 110 37.64 13.43 -3.86
CA GLU A 110 38.12 13.95 -2.59
C GLU A 110 37.04 13.81 -1.49
N TYR A 111 37.37 13.10 -0.42
CA TYR A 111 36.41 12.74 0.63
C TYR A 111 36.83 13.29 1.98
N VAL A 112 35.87 13.82 2.75
CA VAL A 112 36.02 14.05 4.19
C VAL A 112 35.45 12.85 4.91
N VAL A 113 36.29 12.16 5.70
CA VAL A 113 35.87 11.04 6.52
C VAL A 113 35.12 11.55 7.74
N ILE A 114 33.97 10.96 8.02
CA ILE A 114 33.13 11.29 9.19
C ILE A 114 32.98 10.03 10.04
N GLU A 115 33.50 10.11 11.25
CA GLU A 115 33.42 9.02 12.21
C GLU A 115 32.04 8.93 12.88
N PRO A 116 31.55 7.73 13.24
CA PRO A 116 30.26 7.56 13.92
C PRO A 116 30.15 8.37 15.22
N GLU A 117 31.25 8.56 15.94
CA GLU A 117 31.32 9.35 17.17
C GLU A 117 31.13 10.84 16.93
N GLU A 118 31.53 11.35 15.79
CA GLU A 118 31.32 12.77 15.41
C GLU A 118 29.84 13.03 15.12
N ILE A 119 29.16 12.10 14.42
CA ILE A 119 27.71 12.19 14.19
C ILE A 119 26.96 12.20 15.52
N LYS A 120 27.33 11.35 16.48
CA LYS A 120 26.69 11.32 17.80
C LYS A 120 26.82 12.61 18.58
N LYS A 121 27.91 13.37 18.39
CA LYS A 121 28.09 14.68 19.05
C LYS A 121 27.14 15.75 18.57
N ILE A 122 26.69 15.66 17.32
CA ILE A 122 25.74 16.62 16.71
C ILE A 122 24.29 16.13 16.74
N GLU A 123 24.03 14.92 17.27
CA GLU A 123 22.67 14.43 17.45
C GLU A 123 21.86 15.40 18.33
N PRO A 124 20.65 15.78 17.92
CA PRO A 124 19.80 16.66 18.71
C PRO A 124 19.49 16.04 20.07
N LYS A 125 19.60 16.81 21.16
CA LYS A 125 19.26 16.38 22.52
C LYS A 125 17.79 15.97 22.67
N THR A 126 16.94 16.31 21.70
CA THR A 126 15.49 16.12 21.64
C THR A 126 15.07 14.80 20.99
N ALA A 127 15.94 13.80 20.90
CA ALA A 127 15.64 12.52 20.23
C ALA A 127 14.39 11.77 20.76
N LYS A 128 13.86 12.17 21.92
CA LYS A 128 12.67 11.56 22.55
C LYS A 128 11.52 12.55 22.82
N THR A 129 11.63 13.78 22.30
CA THR A 129 10.60 14.82 22.55
C THR A 129 10.12 15.36 21.21
N MET A 130 8.82 15.44 21.06
CA MET A 130 8.14 16.09 19.95
C MET A 130 7.49 17.37 20.49
N GLU A 131 7.89 18.51 19.99
CA GLU A 131 7.41 19.81 20.45
C GLU A 131 6.44 20.41 19.45
N ILE A 132 5.23 20.76 19.91
CA ILE A 132 4.26 21.52 19.10
C ILE A 132 4.72 22.97 19.07
N LEU A 133 4.92 23.49 17.85
CA LEU A 133 5.38 24.85 17.60
C LEU A 133 4.22 25.82 17.39
N GLU A 134 3.24 25.39 16.58
CA GLU A 134 2.12 26.25 16.17
C GLU A 134 0.90 25.43 15.75
N PHE A 135 -0.23 26.12 15.60
CA PHE A 135 -1.48 25.55 15.08
C PHE A 135 -1.89 26.31 13.82
N VAL A 136 -2.20 25.57 12.76
CA VAL A 136 -2.59 26.13 11.46
C VAL A 136 -3.89 25.49 10.97
N LYS A 137 -4.56 26.08 9.99
CA LYS A 137 -5.72 25.43 9.36
C LYS A 137 -5.23 24.35 8.39
N ALA A 138 -5.88 23.18 8.43
CA ALA A 138 -5.49 22.05 7.58
C ALA A 138 -5.46 22.38 6.08
N VAL A 139 -6.33 23.27 5.63
CA VAL A 139 -6.44 23.72 4.24
C VAL A 139 -5.24 24.56 3.77
N GLU A 140 -4.48 25.13 4.68
CA GLU A 140 -3.31 25.96 4.37
C GLU A 140 -2.06 25.11 4.07
N VAL A 141 -2.09 23.81 4.41
CA VAL A 141 -0.96 22.89 4.19
C VAL A 141 -1.20 22.08 2.93
N ASP A 142 -0.37 22.31 1.92
CA ASP A 142 -0.45 21.59 0.65
C ASP A 142 -0.02 20.12 0.84
N PRO A 143 -0.79 19.14 0.34
CA PRO A 143 -0.44 17.72 0.40
C PRO A 143 0.92 17.34 -0.20
N VAL A 144 1.50 18.17 -1.09
CA VAL A 144 2.83 17.95 -1.68
C VAL A 144 3.95 17.86 -0.63
N TYR A 145 3.72 18.46 0.54
CA TYR A 145 4.68 18.41 1.65
C TYR A 145 4.63 17.10 2.44
N PHE A 146 3.60 16.25 2.30
CA PHE A 146 3.49 15.03 3.10
C PHE A 146 4.37 13.91 2.56
N GLU A 147 5.16 13.27 3.46
CA GLU A 147 6.05 12.16 3.15
C GLU A 147 5.48 10.82 3.64
N SER A 148 5.37 10.66 4.95
CA SER A 148 4.94 9.41 5.59
C SER A 148 3.90 9.65 6.67
N SER A 149 3.03 8.66 6.88
CA SER A 149 1.93 8.75 7.84
C SER A 149 2.11 7.76 8.99
N TYR A 150 1.78 8.20 10.20
CA TYR A 150 1.88 7.41 11.42
C TYR A 150 0.61 7.58 12.26
N TYR A 151 0.20 6.50 12.93
CA TYR A 151 -0.78 6.56 14.01
C TYR A 151 -0.07 6.90 15.31
N MET A 152 -0.62 7.85 16.08
CA MET A 152 -0.13 8.22 17.40
C MET A 152 -1.02 7.61 18.47
N MET A 153 -0.43 6.89 19.41
CA MET A 153 -1.14 6.30 20.54
C MET A 153 -0.53 6.79 21.85
N PRO A 154 -1.36 7.22 22.82
CA PRO A 154 -0.87 7.60 24.13
C PRO A 154 -0.50 6.37 24.94
N GLU A 155 0.51 6.51 25.81
CA GLU A 155 0.71 5.58 26.91
C GLU A 155 -0.29 5.87 28.06
N GLU A 156 -0.34 5.00 29.06
CA GLU A 156 -1.32 5.10 30.16
C GLU A 156 -1.36 6.49 30.81
N ALA A 157 -0.18 7.04 31.15
CA ALA A 157 -0.06 8.35 31.79
C ALA A 157 -0.44 9.53 30.86
N GLY A 158 -0.39 9.31 29.54
CA GLY A 158 -0.69 10.32 28.52
C GLY A 158 -2.16 10.36 28.08
N ARG A 159 -3.02 9.43 28.49
CA ARG A 159 -4.38 9.29 27.93
C ARG A 159 -5.24 10.55 28.09
N ARG A 160 -5.25 11.15 29.28
CA ARG A 160 -6.09 12.32 29.53
C ARG A 160 -5.67 13.56 28.73
N PRO A 161 -4.39 14.01 28.76
CA PRO A 161 -3.97 15.14 27.94
C PRO A 161 -4.08 14.87 26.43
N TYR A 162 -3.86 13.61 25.98
CA TYR A 162 -4.06 13.20 24.59
C TYR A 162 -5.52 13.38 24.15
N ALA A 163 -6.48 12.89 24.95
CA ALA A 163 -7.91 13.02 24.64
C ALA A 163 -8.34 14.49 24.62
N LEU A 164 -7.81 15.32 25.54
CA LEU A 164 -8.08 16.76 25.57
C LEU A 164 -7.59 17.43 24.27
N LEU A 165 -6.34 17.19 23.88
CA LEU A 165 -5.75 17.78 22.67
C LEU A 165 -6.49 17.31 21.41
N THR A 166 -6.79 16.02 21.30
CA THR A 166 -7.54 15.46 20.15
C THR A 166 -8.89 16.15 20.00
N LYS A 167 -9.66 16.25 21.09
CA LYS A 167 -10.97 16.91 21.09
C LYS A 167 -10.88 18.39 20.75
N ALA A 168 -9.90 19.11 21.31
CA ALA A 168 -9.69 20.53 21.01
C ALA A 168 -9.37 20.77 19.54
N LEU A 169 -8.55 19.91 18.91
CA LEU A 169 -8.25 19.99 17.48
C LEU A 169 -9.47 19.64 16.61
N GLU A 170 -10.29 18.67 17.02
CA GLU A 170 -11.53 18.33 16.31
C GLU A 170 -12.54 19.49 16.30
N GLU A 171 -12.73 20.14 17.44
CA GLU A 171 -13.68 21.24 17.61
C GLU A 171 -13.19 22.52 16.91
N SER A 172 -11.91 22.85 17.04
CA SER A 172 -11.32 24.07 16.49
C SER A 172 -11.06 24.02 14.99
N LYS A 173 -10.99 22.80 14.38
CA LYS A 173 -10.57 22.56 12.99
C LYS A 173 -9.12 22.98 12.68
N TYR A 174 -8.32 23.16 13.71
CA TYR A 174 -6.88 23.36 13.57
C TYR A 174 -6.12 22.03 13.58
N VAL A 175 -4.92 22.09 13.09
CA VAL A 175 -3.91 21.03 13.13
C VAL A 175 -2.66 21.57 13.77
N ALA A 176 -1.84 20.71 14.37
CA ALA A 176 -0.60 21.16 15.01
C ALA A 176 0.59 20.87 14.10
N ILE A 177 1.50 21.82 14.05
CA ILE A 177 2.84 21.67 13.45
C ILE A 177 3.81 21.45 14.60
N ALA A 178 4.61 20.40 14.51
CA ALA A 178 5.58 20.05 15.53
C ALA A 178 6.92 19.66 14.92
N LYS A 179 7.97 19.57 15.76
CA LYS A 179 9.27 19.02 15.39
C LYS A 179 9.47 17.68 16.06
N LEU A 180 9.98 16.72 15.29
CA LEU A 180 10.26 15.36 15.72
C LEU A 180 11.64 14.94 15.22
N THR A 181 12.48 14.41 16.09
CA THR A 181 13.72 13.75 15.68
C THR A 181 13.53 12.24 15.64
N MET A 182 13.73 11.65 14.47
CA MET A 182 13.62 10.20 14.23
C MET A 182 14.69 9.76 13.23
N HIS A 183 15.34 8.61 13.48
CA HIS A 183 16.40 8.06 12.63
C HIS A 183 17.55 9.07 12.32
N ASN A 184 17.97 9.82 13.32
CA ASN A 184 19.03 10.84 13.22
C ASN A 184 18.72 11.98 12.25
N ARG A 185 17.43 12.25 12.03
CA ARG A 185 16.95 13.39 11.25
C ARG A 185 15.85 14.11 12.00
N GLU A 186 15.86 15.43 11.97
CA GLU A 186 14.76 16.27 12.41
C GLU A 186 13.74 16.38 11.29
N TYR A 187 12.46 16.24 11.64
CA TYR A 187 11.31 16.38 10.74
C TYR A 187 10.39 17.46 11.26
N THR A 188 9.86 18.27 10.38
CA THR A 188 8.60 18.96 10.63
C THR A 188 7.47 17.95 10.46
N VAL A 189 6.53 17.95 11.41
CA VAL A 189 5.42 17.00 11.41
C VAL A 189 4.09 17.71 11.54
N PHE A 190 3.10 17.15 10.87
CA PHE A 190 1.72 17.61 10.83
C PHE A 190 0.87 16.65 11.65
N LEU A 191 0.25 17.14 12.72
CA LEU A 191 -0.60 16.38 13.62
C LEU A 191 -2.07 16.75 13.40
N ARG A 192 -2.90 15.76 13.12
CA ARG A 192 -4.34 15.98 12.96
C ARG A 192 -5.18 14.90 13.65
N PRO A 193 -6.40 15.23 14.09
CA PRO A 193 -7.35 14.22 14.54
C PRO A 193 -7.79 13.32 13.37
N TYR A 194 -7.95 12.03 13.65
CA TYR A 194 -8.41 11.05 12.68
C TYR A 194 -9.04 9.85 13.37
N ASN A 195 -10.29 9.50 13.04
CA ASN A 195 -11.03 8.36 13.59
C ASN A 195 -10.99 8.25 15.12
N GLY A 196 -11.16 9.38 15.82
CA GLY A 196 -11.15 9.44 17.30
C GLY A 196 -9.77 9.35 17.94
N GLY A 197 -8.70 9.35 17.16
CA GLY A 197 -7.31 9.44 17.58
C GLY A 197 -6.56 10.55 16.87
N MET A 198 -5.22 10.54 16.95
CA MET A 198 -4.36 11.46 16.20
C MET A 198 -3.47 10.70 15.21
N THR A 199 -3.30 11.29 14.04
CA THR A 199 -2.31 10.89 13.05
C THR A 199 -1.24 11.96 12.93
N LEU A 200 -0.04 11.49 12.63
CA LEU A 200 1.13 12.30 12.36
C LEU A 200 1.57 12.06 10.91
N HIS A 201 1.88 13.13 10.21
CA HIS A 201 2.50 13.06 8.89
C HIS A 201 3.86 13.76 8.95
N THR A 202 4.94 13.07 8.55
CA THR A 202 6.23 13.74 8.32
C THR A 202 6.12 14.60 7.07
N MET A 203 6.84 15.72 7.09
CA MET A 203 6.79 16.70 6.01
C MET A 203 8.17 16.92 5.40
N TYR A 204 8.19 17.13 4.09
CA TYR A 204 9.36 17.65 3.39
C TYR A 204 9.60 19.11 3.77
N TYR A 205 10.87 19.49 3.83
CA TYR A 205 11.24 20.89 3.89
C TYR A 205 11.02 21.57 2.54
N LYS A 206 10.85 22.90 2.55
CA LYS A 206 10.63 23.68 1.32
C LYS A 206 11.68 23.41 0.23
N GLU A 207 12.92 23.19 0.64
CA GLU A 207 14.06 22.94 -0.25
C GLU A 207 14.01 21.55 -0.91
N GLU A 208 13.29 20.60 -0.30
CA GLU A 208 13.12 19.24 -0.80
C GLU A 208 11.99 19.13 -1.82
N VAL A 209 11.05 20.08 -1.80
CA VAL A 209 9.96 20.15 -2.78
C VAL A 209 10.50 20.72 -4.08
N ARG A 210 10.50 19.86 -5.10
CA ARG A 210 11.04 20.22 -6.42
C ARG A 210 10.12 21.19 -7.15
N GLN A 211 10.70 22.26 -7.67
CA GLN A 211 10.03 23.16 -8.61
C GLN A 211 10.34 22.68 -10.03
N VAL A 212 9.30 22.55 -10.85
CA VAL A 212 9.43 22.18 -12.27
C VAL A 212 9.18 23.44 -13.10
N GLU A 213 10.17 23.81 -13.92
CA GLU A 213 10.00 24.93 -14.84
C GLU A 213 8.84 24.67 -15.81
N GLY A 214 8.00 25.68 -16.01
CA GLY A 214 6.81 25.56 -16.87
C GLY A 214 5.65 24.80 -16.23
N TYR A 215 5.75 24.42 -14.94
CA TYR A 215 4.60 23.84 -14.23
C TYR A 215 3.52 24.87 -14.02
N GLY A 216 2.35 24.57 -14.54
CA GLY A 216 1.18 25.43 -14.43
C GLY A 216 0.14 25.10 -15.51
N ARG A 217 -0.92 25.84 -15.50
CA ARG A 217 -1.94 25.73 -16.54
C ARG A 217 -1.38 26.31 -17.85
N PRO A 218 -1.38 25.53 -18.97
CA PRO A 218 -1.00 26.06 -20.27
C PRO A 218 -1.89 27.27 -20.64
N ASP A 219 -1.27 28.30 -21.20
CA ASP A 219 -1.97 29.48 -21.72
C ASP A 219 -2.60 29.15 -23.06
N VAL A 220 -3.78 28.52 -23.02
CA VAL A 220 -4.55 28.10 -24.19
C VAL A 220 -5.97 28.61 -24.03
N GLU A 221 -6.50 29.23 -25.07
CA GLU A 221 -7.88 29.71 -25.10
C GLU A 221 -8.85 28.52 -25.12
N LEU A 222 -9.72 28.43 -24.10
CA LEU A 222 -10.72 27.40 -23.96
C LEU A 222 -12.11 27.99 -24.26
N LYS A 223 -12.91 27.27 -25.04
CA LYS A 223 -14.32 27.68 -25.32
C LYS A 223 -15.21 27.33 -24.12
N ASP A 224 -16.09 28.22 -23.75
CA ASP A 224 -17.05 28.00 -22.64
C ASP A 224 -17.90 26.73 -22.82
N ALA A 225 -18.20 26.36 -24.04
CA ALA A 225 -18.90 25.11 -24.35
C ALA A 225 -18.11 23.87 -24.01
N GLU A 226 -16.78 23.88 -24.20
CA GLU A 226 -15.89 22.78 -23.85
C GLU A 226 -15.78 22.61 -22.34
N VAL A 227 -15.61 23.73 -21.61
CA VAL A 227 -15.57 23.78 -20.16
C VAL A 227 -16.90 23.27 -19.56
N LYS A 228 -18.03 23.66 -20.14
CA LYS A 228 -19.35 23.20 -19.67
C LYS A 228 -19.55 21.69 -19.82
N VAL A 229 -19.14 21.10 -20.95
CA VAL A 229 -19.23 19.66 -21.17
C VAL A 229 -18.27 18.91 -20.25
N ALA A 230 -17.07 19.44 -20.01
CA ALA A 230 -16.11 18.87 -19.06
C ALA A 230 -16.68 18.86 -17.63
N HIS A 231 -17.33 19.93 -17.18
CA HIS A 231 -18.03 19.97 -15.88
C HIS A 231 -19.12 18.91 -15.78
N GLN A 232 -19.97 18.76 -16.81
CA GLN A 232 -20.99 17.72 -16.83
C GLN A 232 -20.40 16.30 -16.72
N LEU A 233 -19.25 16.04 -17.38
CA LEU A 233 -18.58 14.76 -17.28
C LEU A 233 -18.01 14.53 -15.87
N ILE A 234 -17.42 15.56 -15.25
CA ILE A 234 -16.93 15.48 -13.85
C ILE A 234 -18.07 15.16 -12.91
N GLU A 235 -19.21 15.87 -13.02
CA GLU A 235 -20.38 15.60 -12.19
C GLU A 235 -20.96 14.21 -12.41
N ALA A 236 -20.96 13.73 -13.66
CA ALA A 236 -21.41 12.38 -13.99
C ALA A 236 -20.53 11.27 -13.38
N LEU A 237 -19.23 11.55 -13.20
CA LEU A 237 -18.24 10.64 -12.60
C LEU A 237 -18.08 10.84 -11.08
N ALA A 238 -18.61 11.94 -10.52
CA ALA A 238 -18.48 12.22 -9.09
C ALA A 238 -19.12 11.13 -8.25
N ASP A 239 -18.34 10.60 -7.31
CA ASP A 239 -18.76 9.56 -6.35
C ASP A 239 -18.05 9.78 -5.01
N LYS A 240 -18.51 9.11 -3.98
CA LYS A 240 -17.84 9.12 -2.67
C LYS A 240 -16.54 8.37 -2.74
N TRP A 241 -15.53 8.91 -2.04
CA TRP A 241 -14.25 8.22 -1.88
C TRP A 241 -14.44 6.90 -1.12
N ASP A 242 -14.08 5.80 -1.76
CA ASP A 242 -14.12 4.46 -1.20
C ASP A 242 -12.81 3.75 -1.57
N PRO A 243 -11.88 3.59 -0.62
CA PRO A 243 -10.60 2.97 -0.89
C PRO A 243 -10.71 1.49 -1.31
N GLU A 244 -11.80 0.79 -0.94
CA GLU A 244 -11.99 -0.62 -1.28
C GLU A 244 -12.24 -0.84 -2.78
N LYS A 245 -12.58 0.21 -3.54
CA LYS A 245 -12.76 0.12 -4.99
C LYS A 245 -11.44 0.04 -5.78
N TYR A 246 -10.32 0.37 -5.14
CA TYR A 246 -9.03 0.50 -5.82
C TYR A 246 -8.08 -0.61 -5.39
N HIS A 247 -7.69 -1.46 -6.33
CA HIS A 247 -6.78 -2.59 -6.12
C HIS A 247 -5.57 -2.47 -7.04
N ASP A 248 -4.42 -2.97 -6.56
CA ASP A 248 -3.23 -3.13 -7.39
C ASP A 248 -3.37 -4.41 -8.21
N THR A 249 -3.91 -4.28 -9.42
CA THR A 249 -4.13 -5.40 -10.36
C THR A 249 -2.82 -6.09 -10.75
N PHE A 250 -1.68 -5.38 -10.73
CA PHE A 250 -0.39 -6.01 -11.00
C PHE A 250 0.00 -6.96 -9.87
N GLN A 251 -0.17 -6.54 -8.61
CA GLN A 251 0.10 -7.40 -7.45
C GLN A 251 -0.84 -8.60 -7.38
N GLU A 252 -2.10 -8.42 -7.76
CA GLU A 252 -3.07 -9.52 -7.85
C GLU A 252 -2.67 -10.53 -8.93
N ASN A 253 -2.35 -10.09 -10.13
CA ASN A 253 -1.88 -10.94 -11.22
C ASN A 253 -0.56 -11.65 -10.85
N LEU A 254 0.33 -10.97 -10.13
CA LEU A 254 1.59 -11.56 -9.66
C LEU A 254 1.35 -12.67 -8.62
N LYS A 255 0.39 -12.49 -7.69
CA LYS A 255 -0.02 -13.53 -6.75
C LYS A 255 -0.59 -14.75 -7.48
N GLN A 256 -1.48 -14.53 -8.44
CA GLN A 256 -2.06 -15.60 -9.27
C GLN A 256 -0.98 -16.36 -10.07
N LEU A 257 0.01 -15.65 -10.62
CA LEU A 257 1.16 -16.26 -11.31
C LEU A 257 1.96 -17.18 -10.36
N ILE A 258 2.24 -16.70 -9.14
CA ILE A 258 2.99 -17.47 -8.15
C ILE A 258 2.19 -18.72 -7.73
N GLU A 259 0.90 -18.56 -7.46
CA GLU A 259 0.00 -19.67 -7.11
C GLU A 259 -0.08 -20.72 -8.22
N ALA A 260 -0.28 -20.30 -9.47
CA ALA A 260 -0.30 -21.20 -10.60
C ALA A 260 1.03 -21.96 -10.79
N LYS A 261 2.18 -21.28 -10.61
CA LYS A 261 3.49 -21.93 -10.65
C LYS A 261 3.69 -22.93 -9.49
N LEU A 262 3.18 -22.63 -8.29
CA LEU A 262 3.21 -23.57 -7.16
C LEU A 262 2.38 -24.81 -7.41
N GLU A 263 1.31 -24.68 -8.22
CA GLU A 263 0.45 -25.79 -8.62
C GLU A 263 0.89 -26.50 -9.91
N GLY A 264 1.97 -26.01 -10.55
CA GLY A 264 2.47 -26.57 -11.82
C GLY A 264 1.59 -26.25 -13.02
N ARG A 265 0.74 -25.20 -12.93
CA ARG A 265 -0.11 -24.73 -14.03
C ARG A 265 0.56 -23.62 -14.83
N GLU A 266 0.33 -23.60 -16.14
CA GLU A 266 0.71 -22.45 -16.96
C GLU A 266 -0.30 -21.31 -16.80
N VAL A 267 0.20 -20.07 -16.77
CA VAL A 267 -0.62 -18.86 -16.69
C VAL A 267 -0.74 -18.23 -18.06
N ALA A 268 -1.97 -17.96 -18.48
CA ALA A 268 -2.25 -17.21 -19.69
C ALA A 268 -1.69 -15.79 -19.60
N ALA A 269 -1.11 -15.28 -20.67
CA ALA A 269 -0.61 -13.92 -20.73
C ALA A 269 -1.75 -12.91 -20.53
N VAL A 270 -1.55 -11.91 -19.69
CA VAL A 270 -2.50 -10.81 -19.49
C VAL A 270 -2.58 -10.02 -20.81
N GLU A 271 -3.79 -9.74 -21.28
CA GLU A 271 -4.00 -8.91 -22.46
C GLU A 271 -3.37 -7.53 -22.27
N LYS A 272 -2.60 -7.11 -23.27
CA LYS A 272 -1.99 -5.77 -23.26
C LYS A 272 -3.09 -4.72 -23.42
N PRO A 273 -3.03 -3.61 -22.66
CA PRO A 273 -4.01 -2.52 -22.79
C PRO A 273 -4.01 -2.00 -24.23
N LYS A 274 -5.21 -1.81 -24.79
CA LYS A 274 -5.37 -1.22 -26.13
C LYS A 274 -4.82 0.19 -26.11
N LYS A 275 -3.96 0.53 -27.06
CA LYS A 275 -3.49 1.90 -27.24
C LYS A 275 -4.67 2.77 -27.63
N LEU A 276 -4.94 3.80 -26.82
CA LEU A 276 -5.93 4.81 -27.16
C LEU A 276 -5.41 5.62 -28.35
N ALA A 277 -6.29 5.88 -29.33
CA ALA A 277 -5.95 6.76 -30.45
C ALA A 277 -5.87 8.23 -29.97
N PRO A 278 -4.98 9.04 -30.55
CA PRO A 278 -4.93 10.46 -30.22
C PRO A 278 -6.28 11.13 -30.55
N VAL A 279 -6.77 11.95 -29.60
CA VAL A 279 -8.04 12.65 -29.76
C VAL A 279 -7.86 13.79 -30.76
N VAL A 280 -8.52 13.67 -31.90
CA VAL A 280 -8.50 14.69 -32.97
C VAL A 280 -9.57 15.76 -32.74
N ASP A 281 -10.73 15.39 -32.18
CA ASP A 281 -11.82 16.29 -31.82
C ASP A 281 -12.19 16.13 -30.33
N LEU A 282 -11.79 17.12 -29.53
CA LEU A 282 -11.99 17.11 -28.08
C LEU A 282 -13.49 17.12 -27.74
N MET A 283 -14.31 17.92 -28.46
CA MET A 283 -15.75 18.02 -28.17
C MET A 283 -16.50 16.74 -28.51
N ALA A 284 -16.16 16.08 -29.60
CA ALA A 284 -16.76 14.79 -29.96
C ALA A 284 -16.40 13.72 -28.93
N ALA A 285 -15.14 13.66 -28.49
CA ALA A 285 -14.67 12.72 -27.49
C ALA A 285 -15.34 12.94 -26.12
N LEU A 286 -15.49 14.19 -25.67
CA LEU A 286 -16.17 14.52 -24.41
C LEU A 286 -17.65 14.12 -24.45
N LYS A 287 -18.37 14.43 -25.53
CA LYS A 287 -19.77 14.04 -25.70
C LYS A 287 -19.98 12.54 -25.76
N GLN A 288 -19.10 11.82 -26.45
CA GLN A 288 -19.14 10.36 -26.50
C GLN A 288 -18.89 9.75 -25.12
N SER A 289 -17.90 10.25 -24.37
CA SER A 289 -17.63 9.79 -23.00
C SER A 289 -18.82 10.01 -22.07
N LEU A 290 -19.50 11.16 -22.19
CA LEU A 290 -20.70 11.46 -21.39
C LEU A 290 -21.84 10.49 -21.74
N ALA A 291 -22.10 10.24 -23.02
CA ALA A 291 -23.12 9.29 -23.47
C ALA A 291 -22.86 7.86 -23.00
N ASP A 292 -21.60 7.41 -23.05
CA ASP A 292 -21.19 6.09 -22.56
C ASP A 292 -21.39 5.94 -21.05
N MET A 293 -21.16 7.01 -20.28
CA MET A 293 -21.38 7.02 -18.83
C MET A 293 -22.87 7.01 -18.46
N GLU A 294 -23.69 7.77 -19.18
CA GLU A 294 -25.15 7.75 -18.99
C GLU A 294 -25.75 6.37 -19.34
N GLY A 295 -25.22 5.70 -20.36
CA GLY A 295 -25.59 4.33 -20.72
C GLY A 295 -25.26 3.31 -19.63
N ARG A 296 -24.14 3.47 -18.94
CA ARG A 296 -23.73 2.60 -17.81
C ARG A 296 -24.53 2.83 -16.53
N LYS A 297 -25.03 4.05 -16.28
CA LYS A 297 -25.87 4.38 -15.11
C LYS A 297 -27.33 3.93 -15.26
N LYS A 298 -27.82 3.61 -16.46
CA LYS A 298 -29.15 3.02 -16.63
C LYS A 298 -29.12 1.57 -16.13
N PRO A 299 -29.91 1.19 -15.10
CA PRO A 299 -30.03 -0.21 -14.71
C PRO A 299 -30.55 -0.99 -15.92
N ALA A 300 -29.94 -2.14 -16.21
CA ALA A 300 -30.48 -3.06 -17.21
C ALA A 300 -31.95 -3.31 -16.87
N ALA A 301 -32.84 -2.86 -17.76
CA ALA A 301 -34.27 -3.10 -17.61
C ALA A 301 -34.45 -4.61 -17.45
N THR A 302 -34.97 -5.02 -16.31
CA THR A 302 -35.35 -6.39 -16.00
C THR A 302 -36.25 -6.86 -17.14
N ALA A 303 -35.69 -7.72 -17.99
CA ALA A 303 -36.49 -8.46 -18.98
C ALA A 303 -37.41 -9.38 -18.18
N THR A 304 -38.60 -8.91 -17.89
CA THR A 304 -39.72 -9.72 -17.40
C THR A 304 -40.03 -10.74 -18.47
N ARG A 305 -39.44 -11.93 -18.31
CA ARG A 305 -39.96 -13.15 -18.98
C ARG A 305 -41.27 -13.53 -18.31
N GLY A 306 -42.34 -12.85 -18.75
CA GLY A 306 -43.68 -13.35 -18.67
C GLY A 306 -43.88 -14.41 -19.76
N GLY A 307 -43.69 -15.64 -19.43
CA GLY A 307 -43.96 -16.81 -20.28
C GLY A 307 -44.60 -17.85 -19.40
N GLU A 308 -45.90 -17.75 -19.20
CA GLU A 308 -46.76 -18.73 -18.59
C GLU A 308 -46.89 -19.92 -19.57
N PRO A 309 -46.62 -21.20 -19.19
CA PRO A 309 -46.87 -22.33 -20.05
C PRO A 309 -48.38 -22.67 -19.98
N ALA A 310 -49.11 -22.43 -21.09
CA ALA A 310 -50.46 -22.87 -21.27
C ALA A 310 -50.52 -24.41 -21.17
N ALA A 311 -51.37 -24.89 -20.24
CA ALA A 311 -51.71 -26.28 -20.08
C ALA A 311 -52.57 -26.73 -21.28
N ALA A 312 -52.07 -27.69 -22.05
CA ALA A 312 -52.78 -28.37 -23.09
C ALA A 312 -53.77 -29.40 -22.48
N ALA A 313 -55.05 -29.08 -22.51
CA ALA A 313 -56.12 -30.03 -22.21
C ALA A 313 -56.30 -31.01 -23.37
N SER A 314 -56.05 -32.27 -23.15
CA SER A 314 -56.38 -33.36 -24.06
C SER A 314 -57.85 -33.78 -23.94
N THR A 315 -58.66 -33.39 -24.93
CA THR A 315 -60.01 -33.95 -25.10
C THR A 315 -59.96 -35.28 -25.85
N GLY A 316 -60.15 -36.34 -25.11
CA GLY A 316 -60.37 -37.69 -25.68
C GLY A 316 -61.70 -37.76 -26.39
N LYS A 317 -61.69 -38.10 -27.69
CA LYS A 317 -62.88 -38.37 -28.52
C LYS A 317 -63.06 -39.85 -28.63
N SER A 318 -64.04 -40.39 -27.87
CA SER A 318 -64.57 -41.73 -27.98
C SER A 318 -65.27 -41.89 -29.32
N ARG A 319 -64.84 -42.91 -30.09
CA ARG A 319 -65.52 -43.39 -31.30
C ARG A 319 -66.32 -44.62 -30.97
N ARG A 320 -67.62 -44.48 -30.96
CA ARG A 320 -68.61 -45.61 -30.90
C ARG A 320 -68.78 -46.11 -32.29
N SER A 321 -68.56 -47.42 -32.51
CA SER A 321 -68.90 -48.16 -33.71
C SER A 321 -70.36 -48.60 -33.63
N LYS A 322 -71.07 -48.51 -34.73
CA LYS A 322 -72.30 -49.22 -35.02
C LYS A 322 -72.19 -49.88 -36.40
N GLY A 323 -72.65 -51.06 -36.51
CA GLY A 323 -72.94 -51.75 -37.70
C GLY A 323 -72.26 -53.05 -37.78
#